data_b68ade1c239651bd2db58ca2fa266b22
#
_entry.id   b68ade1c239651bd2db58ca2fa266b22
#
_cell.length_a   1.000
_cell.length_b   1.000
_cell.length_c   1.000
_cell.angle_alpha   90.00
_cell.angle_beta   90.00
_cell.angle_gamma   90.00
#
_symmetry.space_group_name_H-M   'P 1'
#
loop_
_entity.id
_entity.type
_entity.pdbx_description
1 polymer ?
#
loop_
_entity_poly.entity_id
_entity_poly.type
_entity_poly.pdbx_seq_one_letter_code
_entity_poly.pdbx_strand_id
1 'polypeptide(L)'
;DPMLLHDMDKAFERLTEAAFGGEKIVVYGDYDLDGVTSTAVMVEALEVLGADVTAYIPNRFTDGYGPNVAAYQRLIAEGAQVIVTVDNGVSGHEAVAMAMRAGVDVIITDHHELAPTLPEAYAIVHPRHPDGHYPFADLSGVGVAFKLAQALLTDAQPVTEKSELPTELLD
;
A
#
# COMPACT_ATOMS: atom_id res chain seq x y z
N ASP A 1 -4.96 5.19 -16.33
CA ASP A 1 -3.76 4.36 -16.29
C ASP A 1 -3.13 4.51 -14.90
N PRO A 2 -2.98 3.40 -14.12
CA PRO A 2 -2.37 3.47 -12.79
C PRO A 2 -0.91 3.93 -12.81
N MET A 3 -0.14 3.58 -13.84
CA MET A 3 1.29 3.90 -13.95
C MET A 3 1.58 5.41 -14.09
N LEU A 4 0.54 6.25 -14.24
CA LEU A 4 0.68 7.70 -14.20
C LEU A 4 0.79 8.28 -12.79
N LEU A 5 0.45 7.50 -11.75
CA LEU A 5 0.64 7.92 -10.36
C LEU A 5 2.14 7.90 -10.01
N HIS A 6 2.59 8.91 -9.30
CA HIS A 6 3.97 8.99 -8.84
C HIS A 6 4.36 7.77 -8.01
N ASP A 7 5.57 7.27 -8.15
CA ASP A 7 6.11 6.08 -7.48
C ASP A 7 5.29 4.77 -7.68
N MET A 8 4.32 4.75 -8.59
CA MET A 8 3.54 3.54 -8.86
C MET A 8 4.43 2.39 -9.38
N ASP A 9 5.40 2.70 -10.21
CA ASP A 9 6.41 1.77 -10.71
C ASP A 9 7.22 1.14 -9.58
N LYS A 10 7.75 1.95 -8.67
CA LYS A 10 8.50 1.48 -7.50
C LYS A 10 7.64 0.62 -6.56
N ALA A 11 6.39 1.06 -6.30
CA ALA A 11 5.47 0.31 -5.46
C ALA A 11 5.13 -1.05 -6.08
N PHE A 12 4.85 -1.06 -7.38
CA PHE A 12 4.58 -2.27 -8.15
C PHE A 12 5.77 -3.24 -8.12
N GLU A 13 6.96 -2.78 -8.48
CA GLU A 13 8.17 -3.60 -8.51
C GLU A 13 8.47 -4.20 -7.13
N ARG A 14 8.45 -3.39 -6.08
CA ARG A 14 8.76 -3.85 -4.73
C ARG A 14 7.74 -4.84 -4.17
N LEU A 15 6.44 -4.62 -4.38
CA LEU A 15 5.41 -5.56 -3.94
C LEU A 15 5.44 -6.86 -4.73
N THR A 16 5.72 -6.79 -6.02
CA THR A 16 5.90 -7.97 -6.87
C THR A 16 7.12 -8.79 -6.43
N GLU A 17 8.25 -8.13 -6.17
CA GLU A 17 9.45 -8.79 -5.62
C GLU A 17 9.16 -9.47 -4.28
N ALA A 18 8.48 -8.78 -3.37
CA ALA A 18 8.10 -9.33 -2.06
C ALA A 18 7.18 -10.55 -2.20
N ALA A 19 6.15 -10.46 -3.05
CA ALA A 19 5.21 -11.55 -3.27
C ALA A 19 5.90 -12.82 -3.79
N PHE A 20 6.72 -12.68 -4.82
CA PHE A 20 7.45 -13.83 -5.40
C PHE A 20 8.64 -14.28 -4.54
N GLY A 21 9.21 -13.38 -3.73
CA GLY A 21 10.28 -13.68 -2.78
C GLY A 21 9.80 -14.36 -1.49
N GLY A 22 8.49 -14.47 -1.28
CA GLY A 22 7.91 -15.01 -0.05
C GLY A 22 8.15 -14.14 1.17
N GLU A 23 8.31 -12.82 0.96
CA GLU A 23 8.44 -11.85 2.04
C GLU A 23 7.07 -11.59 2.68
N LYS A 24 7.06 -11.41 4.01
CA LYS A 24 5.84 -11.08 4.73
C LYS A 24 5.44 -9.62 4.50
N ILE A 25 4.29 -9.44 3.84
CA ILE A 25 3.69 -8.12 3.56
C ILE A 25 2.59 -7.84 4.58
N VAL A 26 2.61 -6.65 5.17
CA VAL A 26 1.50 -6.17 6.00
C VAL A 26 0.78 -5.04 5.29
N VAL A 27 -0.52 -5.20 5.08
CA VAL A 27 -1.41 -4.13 4.63
C VAL A 27 -1.90 -3.38 5.87
N TYR A 28 -1.42 -2.16 6.06
CA TYR A 28 -1.77 -1.30 7.20
C TYR A 28 -2.89 -0.34 6.78
N GLY A 29 -4.10 -0.62 7.19
CA GLY A 29 -5.29 0.15 6.83
C GLY A 29 -5.69 1.23 7.81
N ASP A 30 -6.91 1.74 7.63
CA ASP A 30 -7.61 2.61 8.56
C ASP A 30 -8.94 1.96 8.97
N TYR A 31 -9.52 2.48 10.06
CA TYR A 31 -10.72 1.93 10.71
C TYR A 31 -12.04 2.44 10.14
N ASP A 32 -12.04 3.43 9.25
CA ASP A 32 -13.25 3.92 8.60
C ASP A 32 -13.61 3.09 7.34
N LEU A 33 -14.69 3.46 6.67
CA LEU A 33 -15.17 2.69 5.51
C LEU A 33 -14.17 2.69 4.35
N ASP A 34 -13.52 3.83 4.07
CA ASP A 34 -12.53 3.95 2.99
C ASP A 34 -11.29 3.09 3.31
N GLY A 35 -10.80 3.15 4.55
CA GLY A 35 -9.66 2.35 5.00
C GLY A 35 -9.94 0.85 5.03
N VAL A 36 -11.11 0.43 5.51
CA VAL A 36 -11.48 -1.01 5.53
C VAL A 36 -11.62 -1.55 4.11
N THR A 37 -12.28 -0.82 3.21
CA THR A 37 -12.42 -1.24 1.81
C THR A 37 -11.09 -1.21 1.05
N SER A 38 -10.25 -0.22 1.29
CA SER A 38 -8.88 -0.16 0.76
C SER A 38 -8.05 -1.37 1.19
N THR A 39 -8.15 -1.75 2.48
CA THR A 39 -7.47 -2.92 3.04
C THR A 39 -7.92 -4.20 2.34
N ALA A 40 -9.23 -4.40 2.18
CA ALA A 40 -9.79 -5.59 1.53
C ALA A 40 -9.28 -5.71 0.08
N VAL A 41 -9.37 -4.63 -0.71
CA VAL A 41 -8.89 -4.60 -2.11
C VAL A 41 -7.41 -4.94 -2.20
N MET A 42 -6.56 -4.38 -1.34
CA MET A 42 -5.13 -4.62 -1.40
C MET A 42 -4.73 -6.03 -0.95
N VAL A 43 -5.35 -6.53 0.14
CA VAL A 43 -5.11 -7.90 0.60
C VAL A 43 -5.51 -8.90 -0.47
N GLU A 44 -6.70 -8.77 -1.05
CA GLU A 44 -7.19 -9.67 -2.09
C GLU A 44 -6.27 -9.67 -3.33
N ALA A 45 -5.82 -8.49 -3.76
CA ALA A 45 -4.88 -8.39 -4.88
C ALA A 45 -3.54 -9.09 -4.60
N LEU A 46 -2.99 -8.94 -3.39
CA LEU A 46 -1.74 -9.58 -2.99
C LEU A 46 -1.90 -11.10 -2.80
N GLU A 47 -3.05 -11.56 -2.27
CA GLU A 47 -3.38 -12.99 -2.17
C GLU A 47 -3.47 -13.65 -3.55
N VAL A 48 -4.06 -12.98 -4.54
CA VAL A 48 -4.11 -13.47 -5.93
C VAL A 48 -2.70 -13.65 -6.52
N LEU A 49 -1.73 -12.82 -6.12
CA LEU A 49 -0.32 -12.99 -6.49
C LEU A 49 0.41 -14.09 -5.70
N GLY A 50 -0.22 -14.68 -4.71
CA GLY A 50 0.37 -15.71 -3.85
C GLY A 50 1.29 -15.15 -2.77
N ALA A 51 1.15 -13.86 -2.41
CA ALA A 51 1.95 -13.23 -1.37
C ALA A 51 1.63 -13.76 0.04
N ASP A 52 2.63 -13.78 0.92
CA ASP A 52 2.42 -13.90 2.37
C ASP A 52 1.95 -12.55 2.93
N VAL A 53 0.63 -12.35 2.95
CA VAL A 53 0.02 -11.07 3.30
C VAL A 53 -0.87 -11.17 4.53
N THR A 54 -0.81 -10.14 5.38
CA THR A 54 -1.70 -9.98 6.53
C THR A 54 -2.22 -8.55 6.61
N ALA A 55 -3.50 -8.41 7.03
CA ALA A 55 -4.09 -7.11 7.29
C ALA A 55 -3.84 -6.66 8.72
N TYR A 56 -3.61 -5.37 8.90
CA TYR A 56 -3.62 -4.71 10.20
C TYR A 56 -4.45 -3.42 10.12
N ILE A 57 -5.50 -3.36 10.93
CA ILE A 57 -6.31 -2.13 11.07
C ILE A 57 -6.09 -1.61 12.49
N PRO A 58 -5.58 -0.38 12.67
CA PRO A 58 -5.33 0.18 13.99
C PRO A 58 -6.62 0.36 14.76
N ASN A 59 -6.57 0.11 16.07
CA ASN A 59 -7.69 0.40 16.94
C ASN A 59 -7.70 1.88 17.31
N ARG A 60 -8.78 2.61 16.93
CA ARG A 60 -8.88 4.06 17.16
C ARG A 60 -8.70 4.49 18.62
N PHE A 61 -8.96 3.60 19.58
CA PHE A 61 -8.88 3.93 21.01
C PHE A 61 -7.49 3.68 21.60
N THR A 62 -6.73 2.72 21.06
CA THR A 62 -5.42 2.32 21.59
C THR A 62 -4.26 2.79 20.71
N ASP A 63 -4.43 2.78 19.40
CA ASP A 63 -3.36 3.03 18.43
C ASP A 63 -3.42 4.46 17.82
N GLY A 64 -4.59 5.10 17.88
CA GLY A 64 -4.83 6.40 17.26
C GLY A 64 -5.05 6.30 15.75
N TYR A 65 -4.88 7.42 15.04
CA TYR A 65 -5.01 7.52 13.60
C TYR A 65 -3.66 7.37 12.91
N GLY A 66 -3.62 6.60 11.82
CA GLY A 66 -2.47 6.46 10.94
C GLY A 66 -1.31 5.63 11.54
N PRO A 67 -0.16 5.63 10.86
CA PRO A 67 1.00 4.88 11.30
C PRO A 67 1.52 5.35 12.67
N ASN A 68 1.74 4.41 13.58
CA ASN A 68 2.35 4.70 14.87
C ASN A 68 3.52 3.74 15.16
N VAL A 69 4.50 4.24 15.90
CA VAL A 69 5.76 3.53 16.19
C VAL A 69 5.52 2.19 16.89
N ALA A 70 4.61 2.16 17.88
CA ALA A 70 4.37 0.95 18.66
C ALA A 70 3.74 -0.17 17.82
N ALA A 71 2.78 0.18 16.93
CA ALA A 71 2.19 -0.78 16.00
C ALA A 71 3.25 -1.30 15.02
N TYR A 72 4.04 -0.44 14.42
CA TYR A 72 5.10 -0.84 13.50
C TYR A 72 6.16 -1.73 14.16
N GLN A 73 6.57 -1.41 15.40
CA GLN A 73 7.50 -2.26 16.17
C GLN A 73 6.96 -3.67 16.37
N ARG A 74 5.66 -3.81 16.69
CA ARG A 74 5.01 -5.13 16.82
C ARG A 74 5.02 -5.88 15.49
N LEU A 75 4.60 -5.23 14.40
CA LEU A 75 4.55 -5.84 13.06
C LEU A 75 5.93 -6.29 12.59
N ILE A 76 6.95 -5.49 12.84
CA ILE A 76 8.36 -5.84 12.52
C ILE A 76 8.83 -7.02 13.37
N ALA A 77 8.51 -7.04 14.67
CA ALA A 77 8.83 -8.16 15.55
C ALA A 77 8.11 -9.47 15.15
N GLU A 78 6.93 -9.35 14.51
CA GLU A 78 6.17 -10.45 13.93
C GLU A 78 6.67 -10.89 12.54
N GLY A 79 7.74 -10.26 12.03
CA GLY A 79 8.42 -10.64 10.81
C GLY A 79 8.00 -9.87 9.55
N ALA A 80 7.30 -8.73 9.67
CA ALA A 80 7.01 -7.90 8.52
C ALA A 80 8.30 -7.44 7.82
N GLN A 81 8.37 -7.58 6.50
CA GLN A 81 9.48 -7.15 5.65
C GLN A 81 9.07 -5.99 4.75
N VAL A 82 7.78 -5.91 4.41
CA VAL A 82 7.17 -4.80 3.70
C VAL A 82 5.90 -4.39 4.42
N ILE A 83 5.69 -3.09 4.59
CA ILE A 83 4.43 -2.52 5.07
C ILE A 83 3.87 -1.65 3.95
N VAL A 84 2.69 -1.97 3.45
CA VAL A 84 1.94 -1.10 2.54
C VAL A 84 0.78 -0.46 3.29
N THR A 85 0.79 0.87 3.39
CA THR A 85 -0.34 1.60 3.98
C THR A 85 -1.40 1.84 2.92
N VAL A 86 -2.65 1.79 3.33
CA VAL A 86 -3.80 2.10 2.47
C VAL A 86 -4.73 3.07 3.19
N ASP A 87 -5.07 4.17 2.52
CA ASP A 87 -5.91 5.25 3.04
C ASP A 87 -5.29 5.99 4.26
N ASN A 88 -3.98 5.89 4.42
CA ASN A 88 -3.22 6.61 5.43
C ASN A 88 -1.72 6.59 5.10
N GLY A 89 -0.91 7.30 5.87
CA GLY A 89 0.54 7.17 5.80
C GLY A 89 1.28 8.49 5.59
N VAL A 90 0.70 9.46 4.87
CA VAL A 90 1.40 10.72 4.53
C VAL A 90 1.77 11.59 5.74
N SER A 91 1.21 11.32 6.90
CA SER A 91 1.57 11.97 8.18
C SER A 91 2.46 11.11 9.08
N GLY A 92 2.80 9.88 8.68
CA GLY A 92 3.46 8.87 9.50
C GLY A 92 4.97 8.97 9.61
N HIS A 93 5.57 10.19 9.61
CA HIS A 93 7.02 10.41 9.52
C HIS A 93 7.86 9.55 10.48
N GLU A 94 7.50 9.54 11.77
CA GLU A 94 8.30 8.85 12.80
C GLU A 94 8.24 7.32 12.64
N ALA A 95 7.05 6.77 12.44
CA ALA A 95 6.85 5.33 12.26
C ALA A 95 7.52 4.83 10.98
N VAL A 96 7.35 5.57 9.87
CA VAL A 96 7.98 5.26 8.57
C VAL A 96 9.49 5.28 8.70
N ALA A 97 10.07 6.36 9.25
CA ALA A 97 11.51 6.46 9.43
C ALA A 97 12.08 5.35 10.35
N MET A 98 11.32 4.93 11.36
CA MET A 98 11.71 3.82 12.23
C MET A 98 11.72 2.49 11.46
N ALA A 99 10.68 2.18 10.69
CA ALA A 99 10.60 0.96 9.90
C ALA A 99 11.71 0.89 8.84
N MET A 100 11.92 1.97 8.09
CA MET A 100 12.98 2.05 7.07
C MET A 100 14.37 1.84 7.68
N ARG A 101 14.64 2.41 8.87
CA ARG A 101 15.91 2.15 9.59
C ARG A 101 16.05 0.70 10.09
N ALA A 102 14.94 0.03 10.32
CA ALA A 102 14.93 -1.39 10.70
C ALA A 102 15.05 -2.33 9.49
N GLY A 103 15.17 -1.80 8.27
CA GLY A 103 15.26 -2.59 7.03
C GLY A 103 13.92 -3.11 6.54
N VAL A 104 12.81 -2.50 6.97
CA VAL A 104 11.45 -2.81 6.50
C VAL A 104 10.99 -1.70 5.58
N ASP A 105 10.70 -2.05 4.33
CA ASP A 105 10.26 -1.09 3.33
C ASP A 105 8.81 -0.67 3.57
N VAL A 106 8.57 0.64 3.52
CA VAL A 106 7.24 1.21 3.67
C VAL A 106 6.79 1.82 2.35
N ILE A 107 5.66 1.34 1.84
CA ILE A 107 4.98 1.87 0.66
C ILE A 107 3.71 2.56 1.13
N ILE A 108 3.55 3.84 0.80
CA ILE A 108 2.38 4.61 1.20
C ILE A 108 1.42 4.71 0.01
N THR A 109 0.14 4.33 0.22
CA THR A 109 -0.96 4.70 -0.68
C THR A 109 -1.97 5.52 0.11
N ASP A 110 -2.14 6.78 -0.27
CA ASP A 110 -2.94 7.74 0.49
C ASP A 110 -3.55 8.80 -0.44
N HIS A 111 -4.55 9.52 0.06
CA HIS A 111 -5.20 10.61 -0.66
C HIS A 111 -5.42 11.85 0.21
N HIS A 112 -5.09 11.78 1.50
CA HIS A 112 -5.24 12.87 2.45
C HIS A 112 -4.40 14.09 2.11
N GLU A 113 -4.66 15.21 2.77
CA GLU A 113 -3.93 16.46 2.53
C GLU A 113 -2.44 16.29 2.88
N LEU A 114 -1.59 16.74 1.97
CA LEU A 114 -0.14 16.62 2.12
C LEU A 114 0.41 17.75 2.99
N ALA A 115 1.26 17.39 3.95
CA ALA A 115 2.07 18.34 4.67
C ALA A 115 3.21 18.89 3.78
N PRO A 116 3.86 20.02 4.18
CA PRO A 116 5.01 20.57 3.43
C PRO A 116 6.16 19.58 3.23
N THR A 117 6.27 18.59 4.10
CA THR A 117 7.26 17.50 4.01
C THR A 117 6.55 16.16 4.00
N LEU A 118 7.04 15.22 3.20
CA LEU A 118 6.54 13.85 3.15
C LEU A 118 7.45 12.91 3.94
N PRO A 119 6.92 11.77 4.45
CA PRO A 119 7.74 10.73 5.05
C PRO A 119 8.80 10.20 4.07
N GLU A 120 9.97 9.80 4.58
CA GLU A 120 11.01 9.14 3.79
C GLU A 120 10.67 7.65 3.60
N ALA A 121 9.58 7.36 2.91
CA ALA A 121 9.13 6.02 2.57
C ALA A 121 9.87 5.48 1.33
N TYR A 122 9.78 4.17 1.10
CA TYR A 122 10.29 3.54 -0.12
C TYR A 122 9.58 4.07 -1.39
N ALA A 123 8.25 4.20 -1.31
CA ALA A 123 7.42 4.78 -2.37
C ALA A 123 6.21 5.49 -1.75
N ILE A 124 5.74 6.56 -2.40
CA ILE A 124 4.53 7.29 -2.03
C ILE A 124 3.63 7.43 -3.25
N VAL A 125 2.59 6.62 -3.30
CA VAL A 125 1.57 6.66 -4.34
C VAL A 125 0.43 7.55 -3.87
N HIS A 126 0.36 8.75 -4.43
CA HIS A 126 -0.62 9.76 -4.04
C HIS A 126 -1.06 10.60 -5.24
N PRO A 127 -2.39 10.84 -5.47
CA PRO A 127 -2.87 11.53 -6.66
C PRO A 127 -2.44 13.00 -6.73
N ARG A 128 -2.09 13.61 -5.59
CA ARG A 128 -1.59 14.99 -5.48
C ARG A 128 -0.12 15.07 -5.08
N HIS A 129 0.66 14.01 -5.37
CA HIS A 129 2.10 14.04 -5.06
C HIS A 129 2.75 15.27 -5.75
N PRO A 130 3.61 16.06 -5.03
CA PRO A 130 4.16 17.30 -5.57
C PRO A 130 4.98 17.10 -6.85
N ASP A 131 5.65 15.97 -6.99
CA ASP A 131 6.43 15.60 -8.18
C ASP A 131 5.62 14.76 -9.18
N GLY A 132 4.33 14.52 -8.92
CA GLY A 132 3.42 13.76 -9.77
C GLY A 132 2.54 14.64 -10.63
N HIS A 133 1.98 14.07 -11.70
CA HIS A 133 1.08 14.75 -12.64
C HIS A 133 -0.14 13.89 -12.97
N TYR A 134 -0.68 13.19 -11.97
CA TYR A 134 -1.86 12.36 -12.17
C TYR A 134 -3.07 13.22 -12.55
N PRO A 135 -3.82 12.89 -13.61
CA PRO A 135 -4.85 13.79 -14.16
C PRO A 135 -6.12 13.90 -13.30
N PHE A 136 -6.31 13.05 -12.31
CA PHE A 136 -7.49 13.05 -11.43
C PHE A 136 -7.07 13.07 -9.95
N ALA A 137 -7.05 14.26 -9.37
CA ALA A 137 -6.54 14.49 -8.02
C ALA A 137 -7.47 14.02 -6.88
N ASP A 138 -8.75 13.73 -7.18
CA ASP A 138 -9.80 13.49 -6.17
C ASP A 138 -10.14 11.99 -6.03
N LEU A 139 -9.14 11.11 -6.15
CA LEU A 139 -9.31 9.71 -5.77
C LEU A 139 -9.52 9.60 -4.26
N SER A 140 -10.43 8.70 -3.84
CA SER A 140 -10.53 8.25 -2.45
C SER A 140 -9.38 7.30 -2.11
N GLY A 141 -9.22 6.94 -0.83
CA GLY A 141 -8.22 5.96 -0.40
C GLY A 141 -8.37 4.63 -1.13
N VAL A 142 -9.60 4.09 -1.24
CA VAL A 142 -9.86 2.86 -2.00
C VAL A 142 -9.60 3.04 -3.49
N GLY A 143 -9.80 4.23 -4.04
CA GLY A 143 -9.45 4.55 -5.42
C GLY A 143 -7.95 4.44 -5.69
N VAL A 144 -7.10 4.90 -4.75
CA VAL A 144 -5.65 4.78 -4.86
C VAL A 144 -5.22 3.32 -4.68
N ALA A 145 -5.73 2.63 -3.66
CA ALA A 145 -5.46 1.21 -3.43
C ALA A 145 -5.86 0.36 -4.65
N PHE A 146 -7.03 0.63 -5.25
CA PHE A 146 -7.48 -0.05 -6.46
C PHE A 146 -6.55 0.19 -7.66
N LYS A 147 -5.97 1.39 -7.80
CA LYS A 147 -4.98 1.65 -8.87
C LYS A 147 -3.71 0.82 -8.70
N LEU A 148 -3.22 0.66 -7.49
CA LEU A 148 -2.08 -0.20 -7.22
C LEU A 148 -2.44 -1.68 -7.44
N ALA A 149 -3.60 -2.14 -6.95
CA ALA A 149 -4.11 -3.48 -7.20
C ALA A 149 -4.26 -3.75 -8.71
N GLN A 150 -4.78 -2.79 -9.47
CA GLN A 150 -4.88 -2.89 -10.93
C GLN A 150 -3.51 -3.05 -11.60
N ALA A 151 -2.51 -2.29 -11.19
CA ALA A 151 -1.14 -2.44 -11.70
C ALA A 151 -0.60 -3.85 -11.40
N LEU A 152 -0.71 -4.29 -10.15
CA LEU A 152 -0.24 -5.60 -9.71
C LEU A 152 -0.88 -6.75 -10.48
N LEU A 153 -2.20 -6.72 -10.71
CA LEU A 153 -2.92 -7.81 -11.36
C LEU A 153 -2.80 -7.78 -12.89
N THR A 154 -2.52 -6.62 -13.50
CA THR A 154 -2.41 -6.51 -14.96
C THR A 154 -1.00 -6.85 -15.45
N ASP A 155 0.04 -6.38 -14.77
CA ASP A 155 1.42 -6.42 -15.26
C ASP A 155 2.28 -7.47 -14.56
N ALA A 156 1.88 -7.96 -13.36
CA ALA A 156 2.63 -8.98 -12.61
C ALA A 156 2.40 -10.42 -13.10
N GLN A 157 1.75 -10.63 -14.23
CA GLN A 157 1.58 -11.99 -14.78
C GLN A 157 2.94 -12.56 -15.19
N PRO A 158 3.37 -13.72 -14.64
CA PRO A 158 4.47 -14.45 -15.25
C PRO A 158 4.08 -14.73 -16.71
N VAL A 159 5.04 -14.58 -17.63
CA VAL A 159 4.86 -14.79 -19.07
C VAL A 159 4.55 -16.29 -19.33
N THR A 160 3.38 -16.75 -18.97
CA THR A 160 2.82 -18.03 -19.33
C THR A 160 1.33 -17.89 -19.49
N GLU A 161 0.93 -17.75 -20.76
CA GLU A 161 -0.43 -17.83 -21.30
C GLU A 161 -1.46 -16.82 -20.71
N LYS A 162 -2.01 -16.01 -21.62
CA LYS A 162 -3.19 -15.16 -21.38
C LYS A 162 -4.33 -15.99 -20.80
N SER A 163 -4.41 -16.06 -19.48
CA SER A 163 -5.65 -16.43 -18.82
C SER A 163 -6.51 -15.17 -18.71
N GLU A 164 -7.70 -15.23 -19.22
CA GLU A 164 -8.68 -14.16 -19.04
C GLU A 164 -8.86 -13.89 -17.54
N LEU A 165 -8.69 -12.63 -17.14
CA LEU A 165 -8.98 -12.18 -15.77
C LEU A 165 -10.42 -12.64 -15.42
N PRO A 166 -10.64 -13.17 -14.22
CA PRO A 166 -12.01 -13.42 -13.77
C PRO A 166 -12.75 -12.09 -13.76
N THR A 167 -13.75 -11.96 -14.62
CA THR A 167 -14.63 -10.80 -14.71
C THR A 167 -15.42 -10.56 -13.42
N GLU A 168 -15.37 -11.48 -12.48
CA GLU A 168 -16.07 -11.45 -11.19
C GLU A 168 -15.55 -10.40 -10.19
N LEU A 169 -14.38 -9.80 -10.44
CA LEU A 169 -13.80 -8.73 -9.60
C LEU A 169 -14.14 -7.31 -10.08
N LEU A 170 -14.91 -7.17 -11.16
CA LEU A 170 -15.23 -5.88 -11.77
C LEU A 170 -16.73 -5.51 -11.68
N ASP A 171 -17.56 -6.31 -10.98
CA ASP A 171 -18.98 -6.01 -10.76
C ASP A 171 -19.25 -5.46 -9.34
#